data_2048855f0c32b6aaaac88770177a7d5d
#
_entry.id   2048855f0c32b6aaaac88770177a7d5d
#
_cell.length_a   1.000
_cell.length_b   1.000
_cell.length_c   1.000
_cell.angle_alpha   90.00
_cell.angle_beta   90.00
_cell.angle_gamma   90.00
#
_symmetry.space_group_name_H-M   'P 1'
#
loop_
_entity.id
_entity.type
_entity.pdbx_description
1 polymer ?
#
loop_
_entity_poly.entity_id
_entity_poly.type
_entity_poly.pdbx_seq_one_letter_code
_entity_poly.pdbx_strand_id
1 'polypeptide(L)'
;MAELNEILGNERIKEHFITAVRHKNISHAYIMEGDKGSGKKMLAEAFAKILQCEGREITGLVESCGKCESCIQMEHHDHPDVIWVSHEKPNVISVGEIREQIVNTVEIMPYKGPYKIYIVDEAEKMNAAAQNAILKTIEEPPEYAVIFLLTTNRGAFLDTILSRCILLATRPVPGTAVEKYLVEKCSVSKEEAEFAAGFSLGNIGKAEAIVSSEEFRDLKDLTLSILRYIHEIESYEIADKVKEYKKYKNRIDDFFDIFLMWFRDICY
;
A
#
# COMPACT_ATOMS: atom_id res chain seq x y z
N MET A 1 -7.81 -7.41 -9.83
CA MET A 1 -6.55 -6.61 -9.63
C MET A 1 -6.64 -5.38 -10.50
N ALA A 2 -6.27 -4.20 -10.01
CA ALA A 2 -6.35 -2.95 -10.77
C ALA A 2 -5.26 -2.89 -11.86
N GLU A 3 -5.59 -2.31 -13.01
CA GLU A 3 -4.59 -1.95 -14.02
C GLU A 3 -3.80 -0.70 -13.57
N LEU A 4 -2.57 -0.54 -14.07
CA LEU A 4 -1.69 0.54 -13.64
C LEU A 4 -2.31 1.94 -13.79
N ASN A 5 -3.07 2.15 -14.89
CA ASN A 5 -3.73 3.42 -15.16
C ASN A 5 -4.99 3.67 -14.30
N GLU A 6 -5.57 2.63 -13.72
CA GLU A 6 -6.73 2.74 -12.83
C GLU A 6 -6.33 3.18 -11.41
N ILE A 7 -5.06 3.02 -11.04
CA ILE A 7 -4.54 3.43 -9.74
C ILE A 7 -4.45 4.94 -9.70
N LEU A 8 -5.15 5.57 -8.75
CA LEU A 8 -5.14 7.01 -8.60
C LEU A 8 -3.80 7.53 -8.07
N GLY A 9 -3.32 8.61 -8.68
CA GLY A 9 -2.08 9.27 -8.26
C GLY A 9 -0.81 8.49 -8.58
N ASN A 10 0.27 8.86 -7.92
CA ASN A 10 1.60 8.23 -8.05
C ASN A 10 2.15 8.21 -9.50
N GLU A 11 1.85 9.23 -10.31
CA GLU A 11 2.18 9.30 -11.74
C GLU A 11 3.68 9.07 -12.01
N ARG A 12 4.56 9.57 -11.13
CA ARG A 12 6.02 9.35 -11.27
C ARG A 12 6.42 7.88 -11.15
N ILE A 13 5.75 7.12 -10.28
CA ILE A 13 6.00 5.68 -10.13
C ILE A 13 5.50 4.94 -11.37
N LYS A 14 4.32 5.29 -11.85
CA LYS A 14 3.75 4.72 -13.08
C LYS A 14 4.64 5.00 -14.29
N GLU A 15 5.07 6.26 -14.47
CA GLU A 15 5.99 6.65 -15.54
C GLU A 15 7.33 5.90 -15.46
N HIS A 16 7.85 5.71 -14.24
CA HIS A 16 9.06 4.91 -14.03
C HIS A 16 8.84 3.48 -14.52
N PHE A 17 7.75 2.82 -14.12
CA PHE A 17 7.43 1.45 -14.53
C PHE A 17 7.22 1.34 -16.05
N ILE A 18 6.45 2.26 -16.63
CA ILE A 18 6.22 2.33 -18.08
C ILE A 18 7.55 2.47 -18.84
N THR A 19 8.41 3.34 -18.36
CA THR A 19 9.73 3.59 -18.98
C THR A 19 10.64 2.36 -18.86
N ALA A 20 10.66 1.72 -17.69
CA ALA A 20 11.43 0.51 -17.46
C ALA A 20 11.02 -0.62 -18.41
N VAL A 21 9.72 -0.81 -18.62
CA VAL A 21 9.20 -1.83 -19.56
C VAL A 21 9.55 -1.49 -21.01
N ARG A 22 9.34 -0.23 -21.43
CA ARG A 22 9.64 0.22 -22.81
C ARG A 22 11.11 0.03 -23.18
N HIS A 23 12.00 0.34 -22.28
CA HIS A 23 13.43 0.25 -22.50
C HIS A 23 14.02 -1.13 -22.14
N LYS A 24 13.18 -2.07 -21.69
CA LYS A 24 13.61 -3.39 -21.19
C LYS A 24 14.69 -3.28 -20.11
N ASN A 25 14.61 -2.23 -19.30
CA ASN A 25 15.55 -1.94 -18.20
C ASN A 25 14.83 -2.03 -16.86
N ILE A 26 14.46 -3.25 -16.50
CA ILE A 26 13.80 -3.56 -15.24
C ILE A 26 14.86 -3.66 -14.14
N SER A 27 14.73 -2.93 -13.06
CA SER A 27 15.62 -3.09 -11.91
C SER A 27 15.31 -4.39 -11.15
N HIS A 28 16.34 -4.96 -10.57
CA HIS A 28 16.22 -6.20 -9.79
C HIS A 28 15.60 -5.99 -8.40
N ALA A 29 15.68 -4.78 -7.84
CA ALA A 29 15.13 -4.50 -6.53
C ALA A 29 14.53 -3.09 -6.44
N TYR A 30 13.34 -3.03 -5.86
CA TYR A 30 12.59 -1.81 -5.60
C TYR A 30 12.21 -1.73 -4.11
N ILE A 31 12.39 -0.56 -3.51
CA ILE A 31 11.79 -0.22 -2.22
C ILE A 31 10.64 0.74 -2.50
N MET A 32 9.43 0.34 -2.16
CA MET A 32 8.25 1.20 -2.25
C MET A 32 7.86 1.70 -0.88
N GLU A 33 8.10 2.99 -0.64
CA GLU A 33 7.81 3.65 0.64
C GLU A 33 6.49 4.41 0.60
N GLY A 34 5.75 4.38 1.68
CA GLY A 34 4.55 5.19 1.90
C GLY A 34 3.66 4.64 3.00
N ASP A 35 2.66 5.38 3.40
CA ASP A 35 1.73 5.00 4.46
C ASP A 35 0.92 3.75 4.09
N LYS A 36 0.39 3.08 5.10
CA LYS A 36 -0.57 1.99 4.90
C LYS A 36 -1.80 2.55 4.15
N GLY A 37 -2.21 1.88 3.07
CA GLY A 37 -3.31 2.36 2.22
C GLY A 37 -2.90 3.33 1.09
N SER A 38 -1.62 3.70 0.95
CA SER A 38 -1.14 4.61 -0.10
C SER A 38 -1.07 3.99 -1.52
N GLY A 39 -1.49 2.73 -1.69
CA GLY A 39 -1.51 2.05 -2.98
C GLY A 39 -0.22 1.29 -3.35
N LYS A 40 0.78 1.18 -2.46
CA LYS A 40 2.04 0.46 -2.72
C LYS A 40 1.84 -0.96 -3.27
N LYS A 41 0.97 -1.71 -2.59
CA LYS A 41 0.65 -3.09 -2.96
C LYS A 41 0.04 -3.16 -4.36
N MET A 42 -0.96 -2.32 -4.62
CA MET A 42 -1.62 -2.25 -5.93
C MET A 42 -0.64 -1.89 -7.06
N LEU A 43 0.29 -0.96 -6.81
CA LEU A 43 1.32 -0.57 -7.77
C LEU A 43 2.30 -1.73 -8.06
N ALA A 44 2.76 -2.43 -7.03
CA ALA A 44 3.64 -3.60 -7.19
C ALA A 44 2.93 -4.73 -7.96
N GLU A 45 1.68 -5.01 -7.63
CA GLU A 45 0.83 -6.01 -8.30
C GLU A 45 0.58 -5.66 -9.77
N ALA A 46 0.20 -4.42 -10.05
CA ALA A 46 -0.05 -3.97 -11.42
C ALA A 46 1.23 -4.05 -12.28
N PHE A 47 2.38 -3.68 -11.71
CA PHE A 47 3.64 -3.81 -12.41
C PHE A 47 4.05 -5.28 -12.59
N ALA A 48 3.89 -6.13 -11.59
CA ALA A 48 4.11 -7.56 -11.72
C ALA A 48 3.23 -8.19 -12.81
N LYS A 49 1.95 -7.80 -12.88
CA LYS A 49 1.01 -8.22 -13.92
C LYS A 49 1.48 -7.82 -15.32
N ILE A 50 1.99 -6.59 -15.49
CA ILE A 50 2.57 -6.12 -16.75
C ILE A 50 3.81 -6.94 -17.11
N LEU A 51 4.69 -7.23 -16.15
CA LEU A 51 5.91 -7.98 -16.38
C LEU A 51 5.63 -9.43 -16.82
N GLN A 52 4.62 -10.05 -16.28
CA GLN A 52 4.23 -11.43 -16.57
C GLN A 52 3.25 -11.57 -17.76
N CYS A 53 2.75 -10.46 -18.29
CA CYS A 53 1.74 -10.49 -19.35
C CYS A 53 2.32 -11.04 -20.68
N GLU A 54 1.77 -12.14 -21.15
CA GLU A 54 2.13 -12.78 -22.43
C GLU A 54 1.73 -11.90 -23.64
N GLY A 55 0.62 -11.18 -23.53
CA GLY A 55 0.12 -10.29 -24.59
C GLY A 55 0.92 -8.99 -24.76
N ARG A 56 1.81 -8.66 -23.80
CA ARG A 56 2.64 -7.46 -23.87
C ARG A 56 3.57 -7.41 -25.09
N GLU A 57 4.18 -8.54 -25.45
CA GLU A 57 5.10 -8.61 -26.59
C GLU A 57 4.38 -8.50 -27.94
N ILE A 58 3.12 -8.93 -28.00
CA ILE A 58 2.30 -8.94 -29.22
C ILE A 58 1.77 -7.57 -29.55
N THR A 59 1.41 -6.78 -28.55
CA THR A 59 0.69 -5.52 -28.72
C THR A 59 1.54 -4.27 -28.57
N GLY A 60 2.77 -4.42 -28.07
CA GLY A 60 3.64 -3.29 -27.72
C GLY A 60 3.08 -2.41 -26.61
N LEU A 61 2.05 -2.87 -25.90
CA LEU A 61 1.41 -2.17 -24.80
C LEU A 61 2.28 -2.17 -23.55
N VAL A 62 2.21 -1.07 -22.82
CA VAL A 62 2.82 -0.95 -21.48
C VAL A 62 1.79 -1.27 -20.40
N GLU A 63 0.71 -1.92 -20.78
CA GLU A 63 -0.35 -2.39 -19.91
C GLU A 63 -0.52 -3.90 -20.06
N SER A 64 -1.09 -4.52 -19.05
CA SER A 64 -1.45 -5.93 -19.14
C SER A 64 -2.63 -6.12 -20.10
N CYS A 65 -2.69 -7.26 -20.76
CA CYS A 65 -3.80 -7.51 -21.70
C CYS A 65 -5.10 -7.96 -20.99
N GLY A 66 -5.04 -8.31 -19.69
CA GLY A 66 -6.19 -8.77 -18.89
C GLY A 66 -6.81 -10.10 -19.33
N LYS A 67 -6.29 -10.77 -20.37
CA LYS A 67 -6.94 -11.93 -21.01
C LYS A 67 -6.08 -13.18 -21.09
N CYS A 68 -4.73 -13.03 -21.08
CA CYS A 68 -3.84 -14.18 -21.10
C CYS A 68 -3.88 -14.95 -19.78
N GLU A 69 -3.42 -16.18 -19.82
CA GLU A 69 -3.44 -17.05 -18.64
C GLU A 69 -2.65 -16.47 -17.48
N SER A 70 -1.48 -15.84 -17.73
CA SER A 70 -0.72 -15.11 -16.69
C SER A 70 -1.52 -13.98 -16.05
N CYS A 71 -2.24 -13.16 -16.84
CA CYS A 71 -3.08 -12.10 -16.28
C CYS A 71 -4.21 -12.66 -15.39
N ILE A 72 -4.85 -13.76 -15.81
CA ILE A 72 -5.91 -14.41 -15.04
C ILE A 72 -5.34 -15.00 -13.73
N GLN A 73 -4.19 -15.68 -13.79
CA GLN A 73 -3.51 -16.18 -12.60
C GLN A 73 -3.10 -15.06 -11.64
N MET A 74 -2.64 -13.93 -12.16
CA MET A 74 -2.35 -12.74 -11.34
C MET A 74 -3.59 -12.23 -10.61
N GLU A 75 -4.75 -12.19 -11.26
CA GLU A 75 -6.01 -11.75 -10.63
C GLU A 75 -6.45 -12.66 -9.48
N HIS A 76 -6.13 -13.95 -9.56
CA HIS A 76 -6.40 -14.93 -8.52
C HIS A 76 -5.28 -15.08 -7.49
N HIS A 77 -4.18 -14.33 -7.61
CA HIS A 77 -2.95 -14.46 -6.81
C HIS A 77 -2.32 -15.87 -6.86
N ASP A 78 -2.50 -16.58 -7.98
CA ASP A 78 -2.06 -17.97 -8.18
C ASP A 78 -0.89 -18.09 -9.18
N HIS A 79 -0.28 -16.96 -9.60
CA HIS A 79 0.81 -17.00 -10.58
C HIS A 79 2.04 -17.65 -9.97
N PRO A 80 2.59 -18.75 -10.56
CA PRO A 80 3.67 -19.54 -9.94
C PRO A 80 4.99 -18.77 -9.79
N ASP A 81 5.23 -17.76 -10.63
CA ASP A 81 6.45 -16.96 -10.62
C ASP A 81 6.30 -15.63 -9.89
N VAL A 82 5.18 -15.39 -9.20
CA VAL A 82 4.96 -14.21 -8.36
C VAL A 82 4.71 -14.66 -6.92
N ILE A 83 5.73 -14.49 -6.11
CA ILE A 83 5.78 -15.02 -4.75
C ILE A 83 5.55 -13.89 -3.75
N TRP A 84 4.45 -13.99 -3.03
CA TRP A 84 4.18 -13.17 -1.85
C TRP A 84 4.90 -13.79 -0.66
N VAL A 85 5.87 -13.06 -0.12
CA VAL A 85 6.61 -13.53 1.04
C VAL A 85 5.72 -13.45 2.28
N SER A 86 5.38 -14.61 2.81
CA SER A 86 4.59 -14.75 4.02
C SER A 86 5.48 -14.82 5.26
N HIS A 87 4.96 -14.40 6.41
CA HIS A 87 5.63 -14.55 7.70
C HIS A 87 4.65 -15.03 8.78
N GLU A 88 5.12 -15.89 9.67
CA GLU A 88 4.30 -16.48 10.74
C GLU A 88 4.03 -15.47 11.86
N LYS A 89 5.03 -14.65 12.19
CA LYS A 89 4.93 -13.68 13.30
C LYS A 89 4.44 -12.34 12.80
N PRO A 90 3.43 -11.73 13.41
CA PRO A 90 2.81 -10.49 12.91
C PRO A 90 3.77 -9.29 12.86
N ASN A 91 4.84 -9.28 13.66
CA ASN A 91 5.73 -8.12 13.82
C ASN A 91 7.17 -8.36 13.39
N VAL A 92 7.51 -9.53 12.85
CA VAL A 92 8.90 -9.87 12.50
C VAL A 92 8.92 -10.79 11.29
N ILE A 93 9.69 -10.40 10.28
CA ILE A 93 10.09 -11.29 9.18
C ILE A 93 11.48 -11.83 9.53
N SER A 94 11.56 -13.14 9.71
CA SER A 94 12.77 -13.81 10.17
C SER A 94 13.73 -14.13 9.02
N VAL A 95 14.98 -14.38 9.35
CA VAL A 95 15.99 -14.85 8.38
C VAL A 95 15.63 -16.21 7.76
N GLY A 96 14.92 -17.07 8.48
CA GLY A 96 14.46 -18.36 7.98
C GLY A 96 13.47 -18.19 6.83
N GLU A 97 12.46 -17.34 7.02
CA GLU A 97 11.44 -17.05 6.01
C GLU A 97 12.04 -16.43 4.74
N ILE A 98 12.97 -15.48 4.88
CA ILE A 98 13.67 -14.88 3.73
C ILE A 98 14.53 -15.90 2.99
N ARG A 99 15.26 -16.76 3.73
CA ARG A 99 16.07 -17.82 3.09
C ARG A 99 15.21 -18.81 2.35
N GLU A 100 14.17 -19.31 2.97
CA GLU A 100 13.30 -20.34 2.40
C GLU A 100 12.56 -19.82 1.16
N GLN A 101 11.97 -18.62 1.25
CA GLN A 101 11.07 -18.13 0.22
C GLN A 101 11.78 -17.34 -0.89
N ILE A 102 12.93 -16.71 -0.63
CA ILE A 102 13.67 -15.91 -1.61
C ILE A 102 15.01 -16.56 -1.95
N VAL A 103 15.93 -16.66 -0.98
CA VAL A 103 17.33 -16.99 -1.25
C VAL A 103 17.49 -18.37 -1.86
N ASN A 104 16.78 -19.38 -1.34
CA ASN A 104 16.86 -20.75 -1.83
C ASN A 104 16.09 -20.98 -3.13
N THR A 105 15.22 -20.06 -3.51
CA THR A 105 14.35 -20.23 -4.68
C THR A 105 14.74 -19.34 -5.86
N VAL A 106 15.50 -18.28 -5.63
CA VAL A 106 15.82 -17.28 -6.65
C VAL A 106 16.66 -17.85 -7.81
N GLU A 107 17.53 -18.82 -7.54
CA GLU A 107 18.35 -19.50 -8.56
C GLU A 107 17.52 -20.43 -9.49
N ILE A 108 16.29 -20.75 -9.09
CA ILE A 108 15.39 -21.58 -9.90
C ILE A 108 14.73 -20.67 -10.93
N MET A 109 14.91 -20.97 -12.21
CA MET A 109 14.30 -20.21 -13.30
C MET A 109 12.77 -20.09 -13.16
N PRO A 110 12.16 -19.02 -13.68
CA PRO A 110 10.72 -18.89 -13.75
C PRO A 110 10.08 -20.10 -14.45
N TYR A 111 8.93 -20.52 -13.97
CA TYR A 111 8.20 -21.67 -14.53
C TYR A 111 7.47 -21.30 -15.83
N LYS A 112 6.84 -20.11 -15.85
CA LYS A 112 5.96 -19.70 -16.94
C LYS A 112 6.31 -18.33 -17.51
N GLY A 113 6.53 -17.35 -16.65
CA GLY A 113 6.76 -15.98 -17.05
C GLY A 113 8.23 -15.66 -17.38
N PRO A 114 8.52 -14.48 -17.90
CA PRO A 114 9.89 -14.01 -18.14
C PRO A 114 10.62 -13.60 -16.86
N TYR A 115 9.89 -13.33 -15.77
CA TYR A 115 10.43 -12.87 -14.51
C TYR A 115 9.98 -13.73 -13.34
N LYS A 116 10.81 -13.80 -12.31
CA LYS A 116 10.48 -14.34 -10.99
C LYS A 116 10.41 -13.18 -10.01
N ILE A 117 9.22 -12.92 -9.52
CA ILE A 117 8.90 -11.70 -8.78
C ILE A 117 8.62 -12.06 -7.33
N TYR A 118 9.29 -11.36 -6.42
CA TYR A 118 9.10 -11.50 -4.98
C TYR A 118 8.52 -10.20 -4.43
N ILE A 119 7.43 -10.30 -3.67
CA ILE A 119 6.80 -9.15 -3.03
C ILE A 119 6.83 -9.39 -1.52
N VAL A 120 7.59 -8.54 -0.82
CA VAL A 120 7.70 -8.54 0.64
C VAL A 120 6.86 -7.37 1.15
N ASP A 121 5.68 -7.65 1.67
CA ASP A 121 4.86 -6.62 2.33
C ASP A 121 5.36 -6.37 3.75
N GLU A 122 5.17 -5.15 4.25
CA GLU A 122 5.65 -4.72 5.58
C GLU A 122 7.14 -5.05 5.79
N ALA A 123 7.95 -4.82 4.75
CA ALA A 123 9.37 -5.21 4.73
C ALA A 123 10.22 -4.53 5.81
N GLU A 124 9.75 -3.44 6.44
CA GLU A 124 10.33 -2.87 7.65
C GLU A 124 10.38 -3.82 8.83
N LYS A 125 9.59 -4.90 8.82
CA LYS A 125 9.61 -5.95 9.85
C LYS A 125 10.76 -6.95 9.69
N MET A 126 11.54 -6.88 8.61
CA MET A 126 12.74 -7.69 8.46
C MET A 126 13.77 -7.32 9.51
N ASN A 127 14.17 -8.28 10.34
CA ASN A 127 15.27 -8.07 11.26
C ASN A 127 16.62 -7.96 10.50
N ALA A 128 17.67 -7.47 11.16
CA ALA A 128 18.99 -7.28 10.54
C ALA A 128 19.55 -8.56 9.91
N ALA A 129 19.28 -9.73 10.49
CA ALA A 129 19.74 -11.01 9.94
C ALA A 129 18.99 -11.38 8.64
N ALA A 130 17.70 -11.08 8.56
CA ALA A 130 16.88 -11.26 7.34
C ALA A 130 17.35 -10.31 6.22
N GLN A 131 17.60 -9.05 6.55
CA GLN A 131 18.13 -8.07 5.63
C GLN A 131 19.51 -8.46 5.09
N ASN A 132 20.41 -8.93 5.95
CA ASN A 132 21.73 -9.41 5.52
C ASN A 132 21.64 -10.67 4.64
N ALA A 133 20.67 -11.55 4.88
CA ALA A 133 20.51 -12.75 4.07
C ALA A 133 20.12 -12.47 2.62
N ILE A 134 19.35 -11.40 2.35
CA ILE A 134 18.92 -11.04 0.99
C ILE A 134 19.96 -10.21 0.24
N LEU A 135 20.97 -9.66 0.92
CA LEU A 135 21.96 -8.76 0.30
C LEU A 135 22.65 -9.40 -0.92
N LYS A 136 23.12 -10.63 -0.80
CA LYS A 136 23.79 -11.32 -1.91
C LYS A 136 22.86 -11.43 -3.13
N THR A 137 21.59 -11.72 -2.92
CA THR A 137 20.58 -11.81 -3.99
C THR A 137 20.35 -10.46 -4.66
N ILE A 138 20.41 -9.35 -3.89
CA ILE A 138 20.23 -7.99 -4.43
C ILE A 138 21.51 -7.52 -5.15
N GLU A 139 22.71 -7.96 -4.71
CA GLU A 139 23.99 -7.60 -5.32
C GLU A 139 24.26 -8.32 -6.62
N GLU A 140 23.96 -9.60 -6.66
CA GLU A 140 24.21 -10.49 -7.82
C GLU A 140 22.92 -11.22 -8.21
N PRO A 141 21.87 -10.48 -8.62
CA PRO A 141 20.57 -11.08 -8.94
C PRO A 141 20.64 -11.85 -10.27
N PRO A 142 19.92 -12.98 -10.41
CA PRO A 142 19.64 -13.53 -11.72
C PRO A 142 18.89 -12.49 -12.59
N GLU A 143 19.13 -12.48 -13.89
CA GLU A 143 18.53 -11.49 -14.82
C GLU A 143 17.00 -11.43 -14.79
N TYR A 144 16.38 -12.54 -14.42
CA TYR A 144 14.92 -12.68 -14.34
C TYR A 144 14.35 -12.33 -12.97
N ALA A 145 15.17 -12.08 -11.95
CA ALA A 145 14.68 -11.83 -10.59
C ALA A 145 14.29 -10.37 -10.37
N VAL A 146 13.11 -10.15 -9.78
CA VAL A 146 12.64 -8.82 -9.37
C VAL A 146 12.10 -8.89 -7.96
N ILE A 147 12.57 -8.00 -7.08
CA ILE A 147 12.21 -7.98 -5.67
C ILE A 147 11.56 -6.64 -5.33
N PHE A 148 10.35 -6.68 -4.76
CA PHE A 148 9.66 -5.52 -4.21
C PHE A 148 9.66 -5.59 -2.69
N LEU A 149 10.21 -4.57 -2.05
CA LEU A 149 10.17 -4.36 -0.61
C LEU A 149 9.18 -3.22 -0.34
N LEU A 150 7.97 -3.56 0.14
CA LEU A 150 6.94 -2.58 0.45
C LEU A 150 7.08 -2.17 1.92
N THR A 151 7.18 -0.87 2.19
CA THR A 151 7.46 -0.38 3.54
C THR A 151 6.72 0.90 3.87
N THR A 152 6.48 1.13 5.15
CA THR A 152 6.03 2.42 5.68
C THR A 152 7.21 3.28 6.16
N ASN A 153 8.39 2.67 6.37
CA ASN A 153 9.56 3.34 6.92
C ASN A 153 10.86 2.79 6.31
N ARG A 154 11.41 3.50 5.34
CA ARG A 154 12.70 3.14 4.73
C ARG A 154 13.88 3.18 5.71
N GLY A 155 13.76 3.96 6.80
CA GLY A 155 14.80 4.04 7.83
C GLY A 155 15.00 2.73 8.63
N ALA A 156 14.12 1.74 8.45
CA ALA A 156 14.29 0.41 9.01
C ALA A 156 15.28 -0.47 8.22
N PHE A 157 15.65 -0.05 7.00
CA PHE A 157 16.61 -0.81 6.18
C PHE A 157 18.05 -0.41 6.42
N LEU A 158 18.93 -1.38 6.25
CA LEU A 158 20.37 -1.14 6.23
C LEU A 158 20.77 -0.29 5.01
N ASP A 159 21.75 0.57 5.16
CA ASP A 159 22.27 1.41 4.07
C ASP A 159 22.77 0.60 2.88
N THR A 160 23.24 -0.61 3.14
CA THR A 160 23.65 -1.58 2.11
C THR A 160 22.50 -2.01 1.20
N ILE A 161 21.26 -2.13 1.70
CA ILE A 161 20.06 -2.40 0.91
C ILE A 161 19.62 -1.13 0.18
N LEU A 162 19.55 0.00 0.91
CA LEU A 162 19.10 1.28 0.34
C LEU A 162 19.94 1.71 -0.86
N SER A 163 21.25 1.44 -0.84
CA SER A 163 22.17 1.81 -1.93
C SER A 163 22.04 0.98 -3.21
N ARG A 164 21.33 -0.18 -3.14
CA ARG A 164 21.18 -1.14 -4.25
C ARG A 164 19.77 -1.25 -4.80
N CYS A 165 18.82 -0.63 -4.13
CA CYS A 165 17.41 -0.67 -4.53
C CYS A 165 16.98 0.67 -5.15
N ILE A 166 16.08 0.63 -6.12
CA ILE A 166 15.40 1.83 -6.58
C ILE A 166 14.33 2.22 -5.55
N LEU A 167 14.44 3.42 -5.00
CA LEU A 167 13.48 3.95 -4.04
C LEU A 167 12.34 4.66 -4.77
N LEU A 168 11.12 4.18 -4.55
CA LEU A 168 9.88 4.71 -5.07
C LEU A 168 8.98 5.12 -3.90
N ALA A 169 8.87 6.44 -3.66
CA ALA A 169 8.02 6.97 -2.60
C ALA A 169 6.64 7.34 -3.14
N THR A 170 5.58 6.78 -2.56
CA THR A 170 4.20 7.18 -2.87
C THR A 170 3.93 8.59 -2.37
N ARG A 171 2.99 9.27 -3.03
CA ARG A 171 2.59 10.62 -2.67
C ARG A 171 1.10 10.68 -2.37
N PRO A 172 0.67 11.54 -1.47
CA PRO A 172 -0.74 11.82 -1.25
C PRO A 172 -1.44 12.22 -2.56
N VAL A 173 -2.64 11.71 -2.76
CA VAL A 173 -3.50 12.07 -3.88
C VAL A 173 -4.23 13.37 -3.54
N PRO A 174 -4.43 14.31 -4.50
CA PRO A 174 -5.22 15.50 -4.26
C PRO A 174 -6.62 15.17 -3.73
N GLY A 175 -7.09 15.90 -2.70
CA GLY A 175 -8.37 15.65 -2.04
C GLY A 175 -9.55 15.60 -3.02
N THR A 176 -9.59 16.51 -4.01
CA THR A 176 -10.63 16.52 -5.06
C THR A 176 -10.67 15.24 -5.88
N ALA A 177 -9.53 14.61 -6.12
CA ALA A 177 -9.46 13.32 -6.81
C ALA A 177 -9.93 12.16 -5.93
N VAL A 178 -9.63 12.22 -4.61
CA VAL A 178 -10.14 11.25 -3.61
C VAL A 178 -11.67 11.37 -3.49
N GLU A 179 -12.22 12.59 -3.38
CA GLU A 179 -13.67 12.83 -3.35
C GLU A 179 -14.37 12.22 -4.56
N LYS A 180 -13.87 12.55 -5.75
CA LYS A 180 -14.41 12.02 -7.00
C LYS A 180 -14.41 10.50 -7.01
N TYR A 181 -13.31 9.90 -6.62
CA TYR A 181 -13.18 8.45 -6.53
C TYR A 181 -14.18 7.82 -5.57
N LEU A 182 -14.35 8.38 -4.37
CA LEU A 182 -15.28 7.86 -3.37
C LEU A 182 -16.74 7.94 -3.84
N VAL A 183 -17.13 9.03 -4.49
CA VAL A 183 -18.48 9.17 -5.05
C VAL A 183 -18.71 8.17 -6.19
N GLU A 184 -17.76 8.02 -7.11
CA GLU A 184 -17.92 7.17 -8.30
C GLU A 184 -17.79 5.68 -8.01
N LYS A 185 -16.88 5.28 -7.11
CA LYS A 185 -16.55 3.87 -6.84
C LYS A 185 -17.20 3.32 -5.57
N CYS A 186 -17.33 4.14 -4.53
CA CYS A 186 -17.89 3.73 -3.25
C CYS A 186 -19.37 4.11 -3.10
N SER A 187 -19.94 4.89 -4.05
CA SER A 187 -21.34 5.30 -4.06
C SER A 187 -21.77 6.03 -2.77
N VAL A 188 -20.85 6.78 -2.16
CA VAL A 188 -21.12 7.58 -0.96
C VAL A 188 -21.61 8.99 -1.31
N SER A 189 -22.27 9.67 -0.37
CA SER A 189 -22.70 11.04 -0.57
C SER A 189 -21.50 11.98 -0.75
N LYS A 190 -21.73 13.13 -1.41
CA LYS A 190 -20.67 14.13 -1.59
C LYS A 190 -20.11 14.64 -0.26
N GLU A 191 -20.97 14.81 0.73
CA GLU A 191 -20.59 15.28 2.08
C GLU A 191 -19.70 14.28 2.80
N GLU A 192 -20.03 12.98 2.70
CA GLU A 192 -19.20 11.91 3.27
C GLU A 192 -17.86 11.78 2.53
N ALA A 193 -17.87 11.93 1.21
CA ALA A 193 -16.63 11.89 0.40
C ALA A 193 -15.71 13.07 0.72
N GLU A 194 -16.23 14.28 0.87
CA GLU A 194 -15.48 15.48 1.26
C GLU A 194 -14.84 15.31 2.63
N PHE A 195 -15.63 14.85 3.61
CA PHE A 195 -15.11 14.54 4.94
C PHE A 195 -13.99 13.50 4.91
N ALA A 196 -14.23 12.36 4.22
CA ALA A 196 -13.25 11.27 4.14
C ALA A 196 -11.98 11.69 3.40
N ALA A 197 -12.08 12.49 2.35
CA ALA A 197 -10.94 13.04 1.63
C ALA A 197 -10.11 13.99 2.51
N GLY A 198 -10.75 14.87 3.26
CA GLY A 198 -10.11 15.78 4.21
C GLY A 198 -9.39 15.03 5.34
N PHE A 199 -10.04 14.00 5.89
CA PHE A 199 -9.51 13.18 6.98
C PHE A 199 -8.36 12.28 6.55
N SER A 200 -8.44 11.71 5.34
CA SER A 200 -7.43 10.79 4.82
C SER A 200 -6.13 11.45 4.36
N LEU A 201 -6.11 12.78 4.22
CA LEU A 201 -4.98 13.56 3.72
C LEU A 201 -4.38 13.01 2.42
N GLY A 202 -5.26 12.56 1.51
CA GLY A 202 -4.87 12.02 0.22
C GLY A 202 -4.48 10.53 0.21
N ASN A 203 -4.72 9.82 1.31
CA ASN A 203 -4.55 8.37 1.38
C ASN A 203 -5.85 7.67 1.02
N ILE A 204 -5.91 7.07 -0.17
CA ILE A 204 -7.13 6.46 -0.71
C ILE A 204 -7.60 5.29 0.13
N GLY A 205 -6.70 4.39 0.54
CA GLY A 205 -7.08 3.24 1.37
C GLY A 205 -7.60 3.64 2.74
N LYS A 206 -7.06 4.73 3.35
CA LYS A 206 -7.61 5.31 4.57
C LYS A 206 -9.01 5.89 4.30
N ALA A 207 -9.19 6.57 3.16
CA ALA A 207 -10.49 7.14 2.79
C ALA A 207 -11.56 6.05 2.57
N GLU A 208 -11.22 4.97 1.86
CA GLU A 208 -12.10 3.80 1.67
C GLU A 208 -12.47 3.13 3.00
N ALA A 209 -11.48 2.93 3.88
CA ALA A 209 -11.72 2.34 5.20
C ALA A 209 -12.66 3.18 6.08
N ILE A 210 -12.61 4.50 5.94
CA ILE A 210 -13.49 5.43 6.64
C ILE A 210 -14.94 5.29 6.17
N VAL A 211 -15.17 5.33 4.87
CA VAL A 211 -16.54 5.31 4.32
C VAL A 211 -17.18 3.94 4.41
N SER A 212 -16.40 2.86 4.47
CA SER A 212 -16.90 1.48 4.59
C SER A 212 -17.13 1.04 6.04
N SER A 213 -16.60 1.76 7.03
CA SER A 213 -16.67 1.38 8.45
C SER A 213 -17.84 2.04 9.17
N GLU A 214 -18.86 1.25 9.56
CA GLU A 214 -19.95 1.71 10.43
C GLU A 214 -19.39 2.19 11.78
N GLU A 215 -18.43 1.45 12.35
CA GLU A 215 -17.81 1.80 13.62
C GLU A 215 -17.10 3.17 13.57
N PHE A 216 -16.46 3.51 12.45
CA PHE A 216 -15.87 4.83 12.26
C PHE A 216 -16.95 5.91 12.15
N ARG A 217 -18.05 5.62 11.46
CA ARG A 217 -19.18 6.56 11.31
C ARG A 217 -19.76 6.90 12.66
N ASP A 218 -20.02 5.88 13.49
CA ASP A 218 -20.51 6.07 14.86
C ASP A 218 -19.54 6.88 15.72
N LEU A 219 -18.25 6.58 15.66
CA LEU A 219 -17.20 7.32 16.36
C LEU A 219 -17.15 8.78 15.91
N LYS A 220 -17.24 9.04 14.61
CA LYS A 220 -17.28 10.39 14.04
C LYS A 220 -18.47 11.17 14.58
N ASP A 221 -19.67 10.60 14.51
CA ASP A 221 -20.91 11.27 14.92
C ASP A 221 -20.91 11.56 16.44
N LEU A 222 -20.43 10.61 17.24
CA LEU A 222 -20.22 10.80 18.67
C LEU A 222 -19.22 11.95 18.94
N THR A 223 -18.08 11.95 18.24
CA THR A 223 -17.04 12.96 18.43
C THR A 223 -17.52 14.34 18.01
N LEU A 224 -18.16 14.46 16.84
CA LEU A 224 -18.72 15.74 16.38
C LEU A 224 -19.83 16.25 17.28
N SER A 225 -20.66 15.38 17.86
CA SER A 225 -21.68 15.78 18.82
C SER A 225 -21.09 16.44 20.09
N ILE A 226 -19.95 15.89 20.56
CA ILE A 226 -19.26 16.47 21.72
C ILE A 226 -18.60 17.79 21.35
N LEU A 227 -17.91 17.87 20.19
CA LEU A 227 -17.22 19.07 19.77
C LEU A 227 -18.17 20.26 19.56
N ARG A 228 -19.38 20.03 19.03
CA ARG A 228 -20.41 21.09 18.86
C ARG A 228 -20.87 21.70 20.15
N TYR A 229 -20.91 20.92 21.22
CA TYR A 229 -21.46 21.35 22.51
C TYR A 229 -20.40 21.39 23.62
N ILE A 230 -19.10 21.35 23.26
CA ILE A 230 -18.00 21.23 24.23
C ILE A 230 -18.02 22.33 25.32
N HIS A 231 -18.49 23.52 24.97
CA HIS A 231 -18.59 24.65 25.90
C HIS A 231 -19.83 24.58 26.83
N GLU A 232 -20.79 23.70 26.55
CA GLU A 232 -22.01 23.48 27.32
C GLU A 232 -21.89 22.22 28.20
N ILE A 233 -20.90 21.37 27.98
CA ILE A 233 -20.73 20.11 28.72
C ILE A 233 -20.26 20.39 30.14
N GLU A 234 -21.05 19.96 31.09
CA GLU A 234 -20.72 20.05 32.52
C GLU A 234 -19.71 18.94 32.91
N SER A 235 -18.86 19.24 33.92
CA SER A 235 -17.77 18.34 34.32
C SER A 235 -18.23 16.92 34.70
N TYR A 236 -19.45 16.77 35.21
CA TYR A 236 -20.01 15.47 35.58
C TYR A 236 -20.41 14.63 34.32
N GLU A 237 -20.79 15.27 33.22
CA GLU A 237 -21.15 14.60 31.97
C GLU A 237 -19.96 14.03 31.25
N ILE A 238 -18.77 14.59 31.47
CA ILE A 238 -17.52 14.11 30.84
C ILE A 238 -17.28 12.63 31.16
N ALA A 239 -17.55 12.22 32.43
CA ALA A 239 -17.33 10.82 32.82
C ALA A 239 -18.23 9.84 32.05
N ASP A 240 -19.46 10.22 31.72
CA ASP A 240 -20.37 9.38 30.95
C ASP A 240 -20.00 9.37 29.49
N LYS A 241 -19.60 10.51 28.92
CA LYS A 241 -19.06 10.58 27.56
C LYS A 241 -17.81 9.69 27.38
N VAL A 242 -16.88 9.71 28.34
CA VAL A 242 -15.70 8.82 28.34
C VAL A 242 -16.08 7.34 28.34
N LYS A 243 -17.17 6.95 29.02
CA LYS A 243 -17.67 5.57 28.99
C LYS A 243 -18.13 5.16 27.58
N GLU A 244 -18.77 6.06 26.84
CA GLU A 244 -19.20 5.81 25.47
C GLU A 244 -18.01 5.54 24.56
N TYR A 245 -16.88 6.27 24.74
CA TYR A 245 -15.65 6.05 23.97
C TYR A 245 -14.93 4.74 24.30
N LYS A 246 -15.20 4.08 25.42
CA LYS A 246 -14.56 2.80 25.76
C LYS A 246 -14.79 1.71 24.72
N LYS A 247 -15.91 1.77 23.97
CA LYS A 247 -16.18 0.84 22.85
C LYS A 247 -15.14 0.99 21.74
N TYR A 248 -14.60 2.19 21.54
CA TYR A 248 -13.70 2.56 20.45
C TYR A 248 -12.22 2.63 20.88
N LYS A 249 -11.86 1.93 21.97
CA LYS A 249 -10.50 1.96 22.54
C LYS A 249 -9.41 1.67 21.50
N ASN A 250 -9.69 0.78 20.54
CA ASN A 250 -8.75 0.41 19.48
C ASN A 250 -8.66 1.44 18.34
N ARG A 251 -9.50 2.49 18.38
CA ARG A 251 -9.60 3.57 17.39
C ARG A 251 -9.37 4.95 18.00
N ILE A 252 -8.62 4.99 19.09
CA ILE A 252 -8.37 6.26 19.81
C ILE A 252 -7.59 7.27 18.95
N ASP A 253 -6.75 6.79 18.03
CA ASP A 253 -6.02 7.64 17.09
C ASP A 253 -6.98 8.34 16.12
N ASP A 254 -8.00 7.62 15.61
CA ASP A 254 -9.04 8.19 14.76
C ASP A 254 -9.83 9.31 15.50
N PHE A 255 -10.09 9.10 16.79
CA PHE A 255 -10.73 10.12 17.63
C PHE A 255 -9.88 11.40 17.67
N PHE A 256 -8.58 11.29 17.97
CA PHE A 256 -7.68 12.45 18.00
C PHE A 256 -7.53 13.10 16.62
N ASP A 257 -7.50 12.32 15.55
CA ASP A 257 -7.45 12.84 14.19
C ASP A 257 -8.70 13.66 13.84
N ILE A 258 -9.90 13.24 14.27
CA ILE A 258 -11.15 14.01 14.11
C ILE A 258 -11.07 15.32 14.89
N PHE A 259 -10.57 15.29 16.13
CA PHE A 259 -10.35 16.49 16.93
C PHE A 259 -9.42 17.49 16.25
N LEU A 260 -8.27 17.00 15.79
CA LEU A 260 -7.26 17.84 15.10
C LEU A 260 -7.84 18.46 13.83
N MET A 261 -8.61 17.69 13.06
CA MET A 261 -9.27 18.20 11.85
C MET A 261 -10.28 19.30 12.19
N TRP A 262 -11.13 19.08 13.19
CA TRP A 262 -12.11 20.08 13.64
C TRP A 262 -11.47 21.41 14.06
N PHE A 263 -10.41 21.37 14.89
CA PHE A 263 -9.74 22.58 15.32
C PHE A 263 -8.95 23.26 14.21
N ARG A 264 -8.36 22.49 13.30
CA ARG A 264 -7.74 23.04 12.11
C ARG A 264 -8.74 23.86 11.29
N ASP A 265 -9.92 23.31 11.03
CA ASP A 265 -10.93 23.94 10.17
C ASP A 265 -11.59 25.17 10.86
N ILE A 266 -11.52 25.28 12.18
CA ILE A 266 -11.96 26.48 12.92
C ILE A 266 -10.88 27.58 12.87
N CYS A 267 -9.60 27.23 12.75
CA CYS A 267 -8.49 28.18 12.76
C CYS A 267 -8.21 28.82 11.39
N TYR A 268 -8.84 28.32 10.32
CA TYR A 268 -8.77 28.87 8.97
C TYR A 268 -10.08 29.54 8.57
#